data_58198b293dcbdbff1bf7c34bcfc2268d
#
_entry.id   58198b293dcbdbff1bf7c34bcfc2268d
#
_cell.length_a   1.000
_cell.length_b   1.000
_cell.length_c   1.000
_cell.angle_alpha   90.00
_cell.angle_beta   90.00
_cell.angle_gamma   90.00
#
_symmetry.space_group_name_H-M   'P 1'
#
loop_
_entity.id
_entity.type
_entity.pdbx_description
1 polymer ?
#
loop_
_entity_poly.entity_id
_entity_poly.type
_entity_poly.pdbx_seq_one_letter_code
_entity_poly.pdbx_strand_id
1 'polypeptide(L)'
;MHPPDNVPGEGIMDKVKFTAMKDGDREDYEFLTEHEIEYASKTAERLLGAMVELDESLSGYQVTRLGHSLQSATRAWRDGADVDWVVSALLHDIGDIYAPYNHDEYAAAILRPFVREQCAWVVEKHGDFQKLYYAHHVGGNPHAREAYKGHAYFDDCAIFCERWDQN
;
A
#
# COMPACT_ATOMS: atom_id res chain seq x y z
N MET A 1 -50.52 39.98 -17.88
CA MET A 1 -49.48 39.63 -16.89
C MET A 1 -49.31 38.14 -16.95
N HIS A 2 -48.26 37.68 -17.60
CA HIS A 2 -47.88 36.25 -17.57
C HIS A 2 -47.07 36.01 -16.31
N PRO A 3 -47.25 34.91 -15.57
CA PRO A 3 -46.36 34.55 -14.49
C PRO A 3 -44.99 34.14 -15.06
N PRO A 4 -43.87 34.37 -14.35
CA PRO A 4 -42.58 34.01 -14.83
C PRO A 4 -42.43 32.49 -14.88
N ASP A 5 -41.82 32.01 -15.97
CA ASP A 5 -41.45 30.63 -16.20
C ASP A 5 -40.59 30.16 -15.02
N ASN A 6 -41.06 29.12 -14.36
CA ASN A 6 -40.35 28.42 -13.29
C ASN A 6 -39.18 27.66 -13.94
N VAL A 7 -37.96 28.25 -13.94
CA VAL A 7 -36.75 27.54 -14.32
C VAL A 7 -36.54 26.48 -13.25
N PRO A 8 -36.50 25.19 -13.59
CA PRO A 8 -36.13 24.16 -12.62
C PRO A 8 -34.74 24.48 -12.15
N GLY A 9 -34.59 24.72 -10.81
CA GLY A 9 -33.28 24.82 -10.22
C GLY A 9 -32.51 23.56 -10.58
N GLU A 10 -31.29 23.71 -11.09
CA GLU A 10 -30.35 22.62 -11.27
C GLU A 10 -30.13 21.99 -9.88
N GLY A 11 -30.85 20.90 -9.62
CA GLY A 11 -30.72 20.14 -8.38
C GLY A 11 -29.31 19.56 -8.37
N ILE A 12 -28.50 19.95 -7.37
CA ILE A 12 -27.20 19.33 -7.10
C ILE A 12 -27.45 17.82 -6.97
N MET A 13 -26.79 17.01 -7.79
CA MET A 13 -26.94 15.56 -7.77
C MET A 13 -26.19 15.00 -6.54
N ASP A 14 -26.96 14.40 -5.61
CA ASP A 14 -26.40 13.76 -4.43
C ASP A 14 -25.95 12.31 -4.68
N LYS A 15 -26.55 11.65 -5.66
CA LYS A 15 -26.33 10.25 -6.02
C LYS A 15 -26.68 10.03 -7.48
N VAL A 16 -26.01 9.05 -8.08
CA VAL A 16 -26.36 8.59 -9.44
C VAL A 16 -27.80 8.06 -9.52
N LYS A 17 -28.37 8.13 -10.70
CA LYS A 17 -29.78 7.75 -10.99
C LYS A 17 -29.96 6.24 -11.14
N PHE A 18 -28.88 5.49 -11.35
CA PHE A 18 -28.92 4.07 -11.68
C PHE A 18 -28.57 3.17 -10.46
N THR A 19 -28.97 1.91 -10.55
CA THR A 19 -28.55 0.82 -9.67
C THR A 19 -27.73 -0.24 -10.40
N ALA A 20 -27.83 -0.32 -11.73
CA ALA A 20 -27.00 -1.17 -12.56
C ALA A 20 -26.13 -0.29 -13.47
N MET A 21 -24.84 -0.57 -13.52
CA MET A 21 -23.84 0.25 -14.25
C MET A 21 -24.21 0.52 -15.71
N LYS A 22 -24.85 -0.45 -16.40
CA LYS A 22 -25.26 -0.33 -17.79
C LYS A 22 -26.35 0.72 -18.05
N ASP A 23 -27.07 1.14 -16.99
CA ASP A 23 -28.19 2.07 -17.07
C ASP A 23 -27.78 3.52 -16.75
N GLY A 24 -26.48 3.73 -16.39
CA GLY A 24 -25.93 5.06 -16.14
C GLY A 24 -25.72 5.87 -17.42
N ASP A 25 -25.92 7.17 -17.32
CA ASP A 25 -25.65 8.12 -18.38
C ASP A 25 -24.32 8.89 -18.14
N ARG A 26 -23.98 9.79 -19.05
CA ARG A 26 -22.74 10.56 -18.97
C ARG A 26 -22.66 11.41 -17.70
N GLU A 27 -23.74 12.06 -17.32
CA GLU A 27 -23.81 12.93 -16.15
C GLU A 27 -23.56 12.14 -14.86
N ASP A 28 -24.12 10.92 -14.76
CA ASP A 28 -23.88 10.01 -13.66
C ASP A 28 -22.39 9.65 -13.51
N TYR A 29 -21.72 9.33 -14.61
CA TYR A 29 -20.30 8.94 -14.57
C TYR A 29 -19.37 10.12 -14.36
N GLU A 30 -19.67 11.31 -14.86
CA GLU A 30 -18.92 12.53 -14.54
C GLU A 30 -19.01 12.84 -13.04
N PHE A 31 -20.19 12.73 -12.45
CA PHE A 31 -20.40 12.89 -11.01
C PHE A 31 -19.60 11.86 -10.20
N LEU A 32 -19.64 10.57 -10.56
CA LEU A 32 -18.84 9.52 -9.87
C LEU A 32 -17.35 9.78 -9.97
N THR A 33 -16.88 10.21 -11.15
CA THR A 33 -15.44 10.49 -11.35
C THR A 33 -14.93 11.56 -10.40
N GLU A 34 -15.68 12.64 -10.19
CA GLU A 34 -15.32 13.69 -9.23
C GLU A 34 -15.22 13.13 -7.79
N HIS A 35 -16.18 12.30 -7.39
CA HIS A 35 -16.21 11.66 -6.07
C HIS A 35 -15.06 10.65 -5.90
N GLU A 36 -14.73 9.89 -6.93
CA GLU A 36 -13.60 8.95 -6.94
C GLU A 36 -12.26 9.69 -6.77
N ILE A 37 -12.06 10.80 -7.47
CA ILE A 37 -10.86 11.64 -7.33
C ILE A 37 -10.74 12.18 -5.91
N GLU A 38 -11.82 12.73 -5.35
CA GLU A 38 -11.82 13.22 -3.96
C GLU A 38 -11.52 12.09 -2.98
N TYR A 39 -12.16 10.93 -3.15
CA TYR A 39 -11.90 9.76 -2.31
C TYR A 39 -10.46 9.28 -2.42
N ALA A 40 -9.90 9.18 -3.63
CA ALA A 40 -8.53 8.77 -3.87
C ALA A 40 -7.51 9.74 -3.27
N SER A 41 -7.80 11.05 -3.26
CA SER A 41 -6.89 12.05 -2.67
C SER A 41 -6.63 11.84 -1.17
N LYS A 42 -7.53 11.16 -0.46
CA LYS A 42 -7.42 10.83 0.97
C LYS A 42 -6.81 9.45 1.25
N THR A 43 -6.18 8.82 0.25
CA THR A 43 -5.58 7.48 0.40
C THR A 43 -4.49 7.45 1.47
N ALA A 44 -3.62 8.44 1.53
CA ALA A 44 -2.55 8.51 2.54
C ALA A 44 -3.12 8.54 3.97
N GLU A 45 -4.17 9.31 4.21
CA GLU A 45 -4.83 9.38 5.53
C GLU A 45 -5.43 8.03 5.94
N ARG A 46 -6.06 7.32 4.99
CA ARG A 46 -6.61 5.97 5.24
C ARG A 46 -5.52 4.94 5.52
N LEU A 47 -4.40 4.99 4.77
CA LEU A 47 -3.27 4.09 5.01
C LEU A 47 -2.62 4.33 6.38
N LEU A 48 -2.42 5.59 6.76
CA LEU A 48 -1.91 5.94 8.09
C LEU A 48 -2.87 5.49 9.21
N GLY A 49 -4.19 5.62 8.98
CA GLY A 49 -5.20 5.09 9.90
C GLY A 49 -5.12 3.56 10.02
N ALA A 50 -5.00 2.84 8.90
CA ALA A 50 -4.88 1.39 8.89
C ALA A 50 -3.59 0.90 9.58
N MET A 51 -2.48 1.63 9.43
CA MET A 51 -1.22 1.26 10.11
C MET A 51 -1.35 1.17 11.63
N VAL A 52 -2.25 1.94 12.25
CA VAL A 52 -2.47 1.87 13.71
C VAL A 52 -2.95 0.48 14.13
N GLU A 53 -3.68 -0.22 13.26
CA GLU A 53 -4.15 -1.60 13.50
C GLU A 53 -3.00 -2.61 13.60
N LEU A 54 -1.83 -2.30 13.04
CA LEU A 54 -0.62 -3.13 13.15
C LEU A 54 -0.09 -3.24 14.59
N ASP A 55 -0.46 -2.34 15.48
CA ASP A 55 -0.02 -2.38 16.88
C ASP A 55 -0.60 -3.59 17.63
N GLU A 56 -1.84 -3.97 17.29
CA GLU A 56 -2.55 -5.11 17.86
C GLU A 56 -2.60 -6.34 16.92
N SER A 57 -1.84 -6.33 15.83
CA SER A 57 -1.82 -7.40 14.84
C SER A 57 -1.00 -8.63 15.29
N LEU A 58 -0.22 -9.25 14.44
CA LEU A 58 0.56 -10.46 14.71
C LEU A 58 1.44 -10.31 15.95
N SER A 59 1.10 -11.03 17.03
CA SER A 59 1.81 -11.03 18.31
C SER A 59 2.98 -12.03 18.34
N GLY A 60 3.78 -11.95 19.40
CA GLY A 60 4.88 -12.89 19.66
C GLY A 60 6.28 -12.33 19.39
N TYR A 61 6.38 -11.19 18.76
CA TYR A 61 7.63 -10.46 18.57
C TYR A 61 7.94 -9.52 19.74
N GLN A 62 9.20 -9.09 19.86
CA GLN A 62 9.63 -8.12 20.89
C GLN A 62 9.14 -6.69 20.58
N VAL A 63 8.81 -6.40 19.35
CA VAL A 63 8.23 -5.13 18.88
C VAL A 63 6.93 -5.42 18.15
N THR A 64 5.97 -4.49 18.24
CA THR A 64 4.73 -4.60 17.47
C THR A 64 5.02 -4.41 15.97
N ARG A 65 4.11 -4.87 15.10
CA ARG A 65 4.27 -4.65 13.65
C ARG A 65 4.26 -3.17 13.29
N LEU A 66 3.49 -2.35 14.00
CA LEU A 66 3.57 -0.88 13.86
C LEU A 66 4.95 -0.37 14.27
N GLY A 67 5.46 -0.81 15.42
CA GLY A 67 6.79 -0.43 15.90
C GLY A 67 7.89 -0.81 14.90
N HIS A 68 7.83 -2.01 14.32
CA HIS A 68 8.72 -2.48 13.27
C HIS A 68 8.67 -1.58 12.01
N SER A 69 7.48 -1.30 11.50
CA SER A 69 7.28 -0.42 10.34
C SER A 69 7.88 0.97 10.55
N LEU A 70 7.64 1.56 11.74
CA LEU A 70 8.20 2.86 12.10
C LEU A 70 9.73 2.82 12.22
N GLN A 71 10.29 1.73 12.77
CA GLN A 71 11.75 1.55 12.87
C GLN A 71 12.37 1.39 11.48
N SER A 72 11.77 0.59 10.59
CA SER A 72 12.25 0.38 9.22
C SER A 72 12.29 1.70 8.44
N ALA A 73 11.21 2.47 8.47
CA ALA A 73 11.16 3.79 7.86
C ALA A 73 12.18 4.78 8.45
N THR A 74 12.37 4.74 9.79
CA THR A 74 13.34 5.59 10.47
C THR A 74 14.77 5.26 10.07
N ARG A 75 15.10 3.97 9.88
CA ARG A 75 16.43 3.54 9.41
C ARG A 75 16.66 4.02 7.98
N ALA A 76 15.69 3.81 7.08
CA ALA A 76 15.76 4.29 5.71
C ALA A 76 16.01 5.80 5.67
N TRP A 77 15.24 6.57 6.43
CA TRP A 77 15.40 8.02 6.50
C TRP A 77 16.76 8.45 7.04
N ARG A 78 17.27 7.82 8.09
CA ARG A 78 18.60 8.11 8.68
C ARG A 78 19.75 7.75 7.75
N ASP A 79 19.56 6.75 6.90
CA ASP A 79 20.51 6.36 5.84
C ASP A 79 20.51 7.33 4.66
N GLY A 80 19.64 8.36 4.65
CA GLY A 80 19.53 9.33 3.58
C GLY A 80 18.76 8.82 2.36
N ALA A 81 17.95 7.76 2.53
CA ALA A 81 17.07 7.28 1.47
C ALA A 81 16.03 8.35 1.10
N ASP A 82 15.63 8.35 -0.17
CA ASP A 82 14.60 9.27 -0.65
C ASP A 82 13.18 8.88 -0.15
N VAL A 83 12.20 9.73 -0.45
CA VAL A 83 10.84 9.58 0.05
C VAL A 83 10.18 8.28 -0.38
N ASP A 84 10.45 7.80 -1.61
CA ASP A 84 9.87 6.53 -2.08
C ASP A 84 10.34 5.35 -1.23
N TRP A 85 11.62 5.31 -0.88
CA TRP A 85 12.17 4.29 0.01
C TRP A 85 11.63 4.38 1.44
N VAL A 86 11.53 5.59 1.98
CA VAL A 86 11.00 5.80 3.35
C VAL A 86 9.55 5.36 3.44
N VAL A 87 8.73 5.74 2.46
CA VAL A 87 7.31 5.33 2.38
C VAL A 87 7.20 3.82 2.17
N SER A 88 8.03 3.24 1.33
CA SER A 88 8.05 1.79 1.09
C SER A 88 8.44 1.02 2.36
N ALA A 89 9.45 1.48 3.09
CA ALA A 89 9.84 0.89 4.37
C ALA A 89 8.77 1.07 5.45
N LEU A 90 7.99 2.16 5.42
CA LEU A 90 6.90 2.38 6.35
C LEU A 90 5.74 1.42 6.13
N LEU A 91 5.40 1.13 4.86
CA LEU A 91 4.19 0.42 4.48
C LEU A 91 4.42 -1.04 4.05
N HIS A 92 5.67 -1.55 4.08
CA HIS A 92 6.00 -2.88 3.52
C HIS A 92 5.20 -4.02 4.15
N ASP A 93 4.85 -3.91 5.42
CA ASP A 93 4.10 -4.90 6.19
C ASP A 93 2.61 -4.56 6.38
N ILE A 94 2.09 -3.50 5.75
CA ILE A 94 0.66 -3.12 5.91
C ILE A 94 -0.29 -4.26 5.51
N GLY A 95 0.16 -5.16 4.66
CA GLY A 95 -0.58 -6.35 4.25
C GLY A 95 -0.86 -7.33 5.39
N ASP A 96 -0.12 -7.32 6.48
CA ASP A 96 -0.35 -8.21 7.63
C ASP A 96 -1.75 -8.05 8.24
N ILE A 97 -2.40 -6.89 8.06
CA ILE A 97 -3.76 -6.62 8.54
C ILE A 97 -4.79 -7.49 7.82
N TYR A 98 -4.67 -7.62 6.50
CA TYR A 98 -5.72 -8.24 5.67
C TYR A 98 -5.25 -9.46 4.86
N ALA A 99 -3.96 -9.60 4.63
CA ALA A 99 -3.38 -10.61 3.75
C ALA A 99 -2.09 -11.23 4.34
N PRO A 100 -2.13 -11.83 5.53
CA PRO A 100 -0.91 -12.28 6.24
C PRO A 100 -0.11 -13.37 5.48
N TYR A 101 -0.71 -14.09 4.53
CA TYR A 101 -0.02 -15.09 3.72
C TYR A 101 0.70 -14.54 2.50
N ASN A 102 0.36 -13.32 2.07
CA ASN A 102 0.94 -12.62 0.92
C ASN A 102 0.96 -11.11 1.17
N HIS A 103 1.35 -10.73 2.40
CA HIS A 103 1.38 -9.33 2.85
C HIS A 103 2.26 -8.46 1.98
N ASP A 104 3.36 -9.00 1.49
CA ASP A 104 4.32 -8.37 0.60
C ASP A 104 3.71 -7.99 -0.77
N GLU A 105 2.98 -8.91 -1.41
CA GLU A 105 2.25 -8.64 -2.65
C GLU A 105 1.14 -7.60 -2.43
N TYR A 106 0.42 -7.69 -1.32
CA TYR A 106 -0.63 -6.75 -0.94
C TYR A 106 -0.07 -5.33 -0.74
N ALA A 107 1.00 -5.20 0.04
CA ALA A 107 1.68 -3.92 0.27
C ALA A 107 2.21 -3.31 -1.04
N ALA A 108 2.84 -4.12 -1.89
CA ALA A 108 3.33 -3.68 -3.18
C ALA A 108 2.21 -3.20 -4.11
N ALA A 109 1.05 -3.87 -4.12
CA ALA A 109 -0.10 -3.45 -4.92
C ALA A 109 -0.63 -2.07 -4.50
N ILE A 110 -0.64 -1.76 -3.19
CA ILE A 110 -1.01 -0.44 -2.67
C ILE A 110 0.03 0.62 -3.06
N LEU A 111 1.31 0.29 -2.97
CA LEU A 111 2.42 1.23 -3.20
C LEU A 111 2.65 1.55 -4.68
N ARG A 112 2.42 0.58 -5.58
CA ARG A 112 2.78 0.66 -7.01
C ARG A 112 2.30 1.92 -7.74
N PRO A 113 1.12 2.50 -7.47
CA PRO A 113 0.69 3.75 -8.10
C PRO A 113 1.47 5.00 -7.63
N PHE A 114 2.21 4.93 -6.53
CA PHE A 114 2.73 6.10 -5.82
C PHE A 114 4.26 6.13 -5.70
N VAL A 115 4.93 4.99 -5.83
CA VAL A 115 6.39 4.88 -5.76
C VAL A 115 6.93 4.31 -7.05
N ARG A 116 8.24 4.50 -7.30
CA ARG A 116 8.86 3.91 -8.49
C ARG A 116 8.90 2.39 -8.43
N GLU A 117 8.96 1.76 -9.60
CA GLU A 117 8.93 0.31 -9.78
C GLU A 117 9.94 -0.44 -8.92
N GLN A 118 11.15 0.08 -8.79
CA GLN A 118 12.20 -0.47 -7.93
C GLN A 118 11.72 -0.69 -6.49
N CYS A 119 11.11 0.33 -5.90
CA CYS A 119 10.62 0.26 -4.52
C CYS A 119 9.44 -0.71 -4.39
N ALA A 120 8.49 -0.65 -5.33
CA ALA A 120 7.34 -1.56 -5.35
C ALA A 120 7.78 -3.03 -5.51
N TRP A 121 8.75 -3.31 -6.38
CA TRP A 121 9.30 -4.64 -6.57
C TRP A 121 10.02 -5.15 -5.32
N VAL A 122 10.79 -4.29 -4.65
CA VAL A 122 11.49 -4.66 -3.41
C VAL A 122 10.48 -5.03 -2.33
N VAL A 123 9.43 -4.23 -2.15
CA VAL A 123 8.36 -4.57 -1.20
C VAL A 123 7.66 -5.88 -1.58
N GLU A 124 7.39 -6.11 -2.87
CA GLU A 124 6.76 -7.37 -3.33
C GLU A 124 7.60 -8.62 -3.04
N LYS A 125 8.92 -8.50 -3.01
CA LYS A 125 9.83 -9.65 -2.87
C LYS A 125 10.54 -9.74 -1.52
N HIS A 126 10.38 -8.74 -0.63
CA HIS A 126 11.12 -8.70 0.64
C HIS A 126 10.89 -9.97 1.48
N GLY A 127 9.68 -10.54 1.48
CA GLY A 127 9.39 -11.76 2.21
C GLY A 127 10.24 -12.96 1.77
N ASP A 128 10.52 -13.11 0.47
CA ASP A 128 11.43 -14.15 -0.03
C ASP A 128 12.89 -13.90 0.36
N PHE A 129 13.31 -12.64 0.44
CA PHE A 129 14.64 -12.28 0.89
C PHE A 129 14.80 -12.46 2.39
N GLN A 130 13.79 -12.17 3.19
CA GLN A 130 13.76 -12.39 4.64
C GLN A 130 13.90 -13.88 5.02
N LYS A 131 13.46 -14.81 4.17
CA LYS A 131 13.64 -16.25 4.38
C LYS A 131 15.08 -16.68 4.64
N LEU A 132 16.05 -15.90 4.16
CA LEU A 132 17.48 -16.13 4.45
C LEU A 132 17.75 -16.22 5.95
N TYR A 133 17.08 -15.42 6.77
CA TYR A 133 17.36 -15.28 8.19
C TYR A 133 16.67 -16.35 9.05
N TYR A 134 15.51 -16.85 8.64
CA TYR A 134 14.71 -17.71 9.53
C TYR A 134 14.22 -19.03 8.93
N ALA A 135 14.12 -19.17 7.61
CA ALA A 135 13.41 -20.30 6.99
C ALA A 135 14.02 -21.67 7.36
N HIS A 136 15.34 -21.76 7.52
CA HIS A 136 16.03 -22.98 7.91
C HIS A 136 15.63 -23.47 9.33
N HIS A 137 15.14 -22.58 10.20
CA HIS A 137 14.68 -22.97 11.56
C HIS A 137 13.28 -23.64 11.53
N VAL A 138 12.51 -23.42 10.49
CA VAL A 138 11.13 -23.95 10.34
C VAL A 138 10.99 -24.94 9.17
N GLY A 139 12.12 -25.43 8.64
CA GLY A 139 12.13 -26.40 7.54
C GLY A 139 11.80 -25.81 6.17
N GLY A 140 11.85 -24.51 6.03
CA GLY A 140 11.64 -23.79 4.78
C GLY A 140 12.94 -23.62 3.98
N ASN A 141 12.84 -22.98 2.82
CA ASN A 141 13.96 -22.72 1.91
C ASN A 141 14.62 -21.34 2.19
N PRO A 142 15.82 -21.28 2.81
CA PRO A 142 16.52 -20.01 3.04
C PRO A 142 17.11 -19.38 1.76
N HIS A 143 17.06 -20.11 0.65
CA HIS A 143 17.60 -19.68 -0.65
C HIS A 143 16.49 -19.21 -1.62
N ALA A 144 15.29 -18.92 -1.14
CA ALA A 144 14.16 -18.50 -1.99
C ALA A 144 14.51 -17.30 -2.89
N ARG A 145 15.25 -16.32 -2.36
CA ARG A 145 15.71 -15.12 -3.10
C ARG A 145 16.60 -15.44 -4.31
N GLU A 146 17.25 -16.62 -4.36
CA GLU A 146 18.12 -17.00 -5.47
C GLU A 146 17.38 -17.13 -6.81
N ALA A 147 16.03 -17.31 -6.74
CA ALA A 147 15.17 -17.29 -7.93
C ALA A 147 15.19 -15.94 -8.67
N TYR A 148 15.57 -14.88 -7.98
CA TYR A 148 15.62 -13.51 -8.52
C TYR A 148 17.04 -13.05 -8.89
N LYS A 149 18.04 -13.94 -8.84
CA LYS A 149 19.42 -13.62 -9.27
C LYS A 149 19.44 -13.06 -10.69
N GLY A 150 20.13 -11.93 -10.87
CA GLY A 150 20.20 -11.23 -12.14
C GLY A 150 19.05 -10.25 -12.39
N HIS A 151 18.06 -10.16 -11.53
CA HIS A 151 17.09 -9.07 -11.58
C HIS A 151 17.74 -7.73 -11.22
N ALA A 152 17.37 -6.66 -11.92
CA ALA A 152 17.97 -5.33 -11.75
C ALA A 152 17.92 -4.81 -10.30
N TYR A 153 16.91 -5.22 -9.51
CA TYR A 153 16.67 -4.74 -8.14
C TYR A 153 17.02 -5.79 -7.08
N PHE A 154 17.73 -6.85 -7.43
CA PHE A 154 18.11 -7.91 -6.48
C PHE A 154 18.93 -7.38 -5.30
N ASP A 155 19.97 -6.59 -5.61
CA ASP A 155 20.85 -6.03 -4.58
C ASP A 155 20.12 -4.99 -3.73
N ASP A 156 19.20 -4.22 -4.32
CA ASP A 156 18.37 -3.26 -3.59
C ASP A 156 17.48 -3.96 -2.55
N CYS A 157 16.86 -5.10 -2.93
CA CYS A 157 16.03 -5.88 -2.02
C CYS A 157 16.87 -6.52 -0.90
N ALA A 158 18.06 -7.01 -1.22
CA ALA A 158 18.99 -7.52 -0.22
C ALA A 158 19.40 -6.43 0.79
N ILE A 159 19.72 -5.23 0.30
CA ILE A 159 20.09 -4.07 1.15
C ILE A 159 18.90 -3.63 1.99
N PHE A 160 17.69 -3.54 1.41
CA PHE A 160 16.46 -3.20 2.13
C PHE A 160 16.25 -4.14 3.32
N CYS A 161 16.27 -5.46 3.08
CA CYS A 161 16.10 -6.46 4.12
C CYS A 161 17.21 -6.39 5.18
N GLU A 162 18.48 -6.28 4.75
CA GLU A 162 19.62 -6.28 5.67
C GLU A 162 19.66 -5.04 6.57
N ARG A 163 19.40 -3.86 6.00
CA ARG A 163 19.64 -2.60 6.70
C ARG A 163 18.41 -2.04 7.40
N TRP A 164 17.23 -2.26 6.86
CA TRP A 164 16.04 -1.58 7.35
C TRP A 164 14.99 -2.51 7.94
N ASP A 165 14.78 -3.69 7.34
CA ASP A 165 13.66 -4.56 7.65
C ASP A 165 14.00 -5.62 8.71
N GLN A 166 15.05 -6.40 8.58
CA GLN A 166 15.34 -7.54 9.48
C GLN A 166 15.79 -7.18 10.91
N ASN A 167 15.89 -5.91 11.26
CA ASN A 167 16.38 -5.44 12.57
C ASN A 167 15.26 -4.96 13.49
#